data_744ac9b203984b5e18f2303a68d7d7e2
#
_entry.id   744ac9b203984b5e18f2303a68d7d7e2
#
_cell.length_a   1.000
_cell.length_b   1.000
_cell.length_c   1.000
_cell.angle_alpha   90.00
_cell.angle_beta   90.00
_cell.angle_gamma   90.00
#
_symmetry.space_group_name_H-M   'P 1'
#
loop_
_entity.id
_entity.type
_entity.pdbx_description
1 polymer ?
#
loop_
_entity_poly.entity_id
_entity_poly.type
_entity_poly.pdbx_seq_one_letter_code
_entity_poly.pdbx_strand_id
1 'polypeptide(L)'
;ALTIKPSIEFIEKINEIANIKTITLAPEIEGMEQFIPFLIDQGIKVQFGHSLADSKSCEKYMNFGNISFTHLYNAMSGNNHRNPGVLSAALASGNFAEIICDMNHVSEESILIAKKCILNLYAITDSIAATGMKDGNYKFANVEIEKKNNKAYLNNTNTLAGSVVNM
;
A
#
# COMPACT_ATOMS: atom_id res chain seq x y z
N ALA A 1 -2.22 -2.68 -12.58
CA ALA A 1 -3.05 -1.65 -11.89
C ALA A 1 -3.46 -0.59 -12.91
N LEU A 2 -4.67 -0.05 -12.77
CA LEU A 2 -5.07 1.14 -13.52
C LEU A 2 -4.40 2.34 -12.84
N THR A 3 -3.45 2.97 -13.53
CA THR A 3 -2.82 4.20 -13.05
C THR A 3 -3.53 5.40 -13.64
N ILE A 4 -3.88 6.37 -12.80
CA ILE A 4 -4.41 7.68 -13.22
C ILE A 4 -3.32 8.72 -12.96
N LYS A 5 -3.21 9.71 -13.86
CA LYS A 5 -2.34 10.85 -13.60
C LYS A 5 -2.86 11.63 -12.38
N PRO A 6 -1.97 12.21 -11.56
CA PRO A 6 -2.39 13.03 -10.42
C PRO A 6 -3.23 14.22 -10.89
N SER A 7 -4.31 14.52 -10.15
CA SER A 7 -5.21 15.64 -10.43
C SER A 7 -5.59 16.35 -9.13
N ILE A 8 -5.14 17.57 -8.97
CA ILE A 8 -5.49 18.44 -7.85
C ILE A 8 -7.00 18.70 -7.84
N GLU A 9 -7.58 19.05 -8.98
CA GLU A 9 -9.02 19.28 -9.12
C GLU A 9 -9.86 18.08 -8.67
N PHE A 10 -9.40 16.86 -8.96
CA PHE A 10 -10.09 15.65 -8.51
C PHE A 10 -10.07 15.50 -6.98
N ILE A 11 -8.95 15.80 -6.34
CA ILE A 11 -8.83 15.77 -4.87
C ILE A 11 -9.73 16.84 -4.23
N GLU A 12 -9.74 18.05 -4.78
CA GLU A 12 -10.59 19.13 -4.29
C GLU A 12 -12.07 18.76 -4.36
N LYS A 13 -12.53 18.21 -5.48
CA LYS A 13 -13.92 17.72 -5.64
C LYS A 13 -14.28 16.62 -4.65
N ILE A 14 -13.36 15.69 -4.36
CA ILE A 14 -13.62 14.65 -3.34
C ILE A 14 -13.69 15.29 -1.95
N ASN A 15 -12.81 16.23 -1.63
CA ASN A 15 -12.78 16.92 -0.33
C ASN A 15 -14.04 17.76 -0.07
N GLU A 16 -14.75 18.21 -1.10
CA GLU A 16 -16.08 18.85 -0.96
C GLU A 16 -17.14 17.88 -0.42
N ILE A 17 -16.97 16.57 -0.71
CA ILE A 17 -17.93 15.51 -0.34
C ILE A 17 -17.49 14.81 0.94
N ALA A 18 -16.20 14.51 1.06
CA ALA A 18 -15.63 13.71 2.14
C ALA A 18 -14.21 14.18 2.45
N ASN A 19 -13.91 14.37 3.75
CA ASN A 19 -12.60 14.80 4.20
C ASN A 19 -11.56 13.69 4.04
N ILE A 20 -10.73 13.77 3.01
CA ILE A 20 -9.66 12.80 2.74
C ILE A 20 -8.61 12.89 3.87
N LYS A 21 -8.31 11.78 4.54
CA LYS A 21 -7.28 11.71 5.59
C LYS A 21 -5.98 11.10 5.11
N THR A 22 -6.07 10.14 4.20
CA THR A 22 -4.92 9.39 3.70
C THR A 22 -5.13 9.05 2.24
N ILE A 23 -4.06 9.06 1.46
CA ILE A 23 -4.06 8.64 0.06
C ILE A 23 -2.85 7.75 -0.22
N THR A 24 -3.08 6.63 -0.89
CA THR A 24 -2.01 5.77 -1.40
C THR A 24 -1.71 6.13 -2.85
N LEU A 25 -0.43 6.27 -3.17
CA LEU A 25 0.04 6.60 -4.51
C LEU A 25 1.41 5.97 -4.83
N ALA A 26 1.76 5.98 -6.10
CA ALA A 26 3.04 5.50 -6.62
C ALA A 26 3.94 6.70 -6.95
N PRO A 27 5.09 6.88 -6.25
CA PRO A 27 5.90 8.10 -6.36
C PRO A 27 6.59 8.26 -7.73
N GLU A 28 6.68 7.20 -8.53
CA GLU A 28 7.27 7.21 -9.87
C GLU A 28 6.36 7.81 -10.94
N ILE A 29 5.10 8.08 -10.64
CA ILE A 29 4.16 8.62 -11.62
C ILE A 29 4.48 10.09 -11.91
N GLU A 30 4.46 10.45 -13.20
CA GLU A 30 4.67 11.83 -13.67
C GLU A 30 3.69 12.81 -13.00
N GLY A 31 4.21 13.95 -12.52
CA GLY A 31 3.43 15.00 -11.85
C GLY A 31 3.40 14.91 -10.33
N MET A 32 4.02 13.89 -9.73
CA MET A 32 4.07 13.75 -8.27
C MET A 32 4.89 14.85 -7.58
N GLU A 33 5.80 15.51 -8.30
CA GLU A 33 6.60 16.64 -7.79
C GLU A 33 5.75 17.80 -7.27
N GLN A 34 4.61 18.03 -7.89
CA GLN A 34 3.68 19.08 -7.50
C GLN A 34 2.55 18.53 -6.64
N PHE A 35 2.15 17.29 -6.89
CA PHE A 35 0.99 16.68 -6.27
C PHE A 35 1.24 16.26 -4.82
N ILE A 36 2.39 15.67 -4.50
CA ILE A 36 2.72 15.24 -3.14
C ILE A 36 2.81 16.44 -2.17
N PRO A 37 3.54 17.53 -2.48
CA PRO A 37 3.54 18.71 -1.64
C PRO A 37 2.13 19.30 -1.44
N PHE A 38 1.33 19.39 -2.50
CA PHE A 38 -0.05 19.85 -2.40
C PHE A 38 -0.86 19.01 -1.38
N LEU A 39 -0.80 17.69 -1.46
CA LEU A 39 -1.51 16.80 -0.52
C LEU A 39 -1.08 17.04 0.93
N ILE A 40 0.21 17.18 1.15
CA ILE A 40 0.78 17.44 2.48
C ILE A 40 0.31 18.79 3.02
N ASP A 41 0.29 19.85 2.19
CA ASP A 41 -0.21 21.18 2.56
C ASP A 41 -1.71 21.17 2.90
N GLN A 42 -2.48 20.29 2.27
CA GLN A 42 -3.89 20.05 2.62
C GLN A 42 -4.07 19.19 3.89
N GLY A 43 -2.99 18.77 4.55
CA GLY A 43 -3.02 17.90 5.73
C GLY A 43 -3.41 16.45 5.42
N ILE A 44 -3.32 16.04 4.16
CA ILE A 44 -3.59 14.67 3.72
C ILE A 44 -2.32 13.84 3.91
N LYS A 45 -2.41 12.69 4.60
CA LYS A 45 -1.30 11.76 4.76
C LYS A 45 -1.05 11.01 3.45
N VAL A 46 0.20 11.00 3.01
CA VAL A 46 0.62 10.30 1.81
C VAL A 46 1.23 8.95 2.18
N GLN A 47 0.80 7.90 1.50
CA GLN A 47 1.36 6.56 1.61
C GLN A 47 1.89 6.09 0.26
N PHE A 48 3.04 5.42 0.24
CA PHE A 48 3.54 4.76 -0.95
C PHE A 48 3.09 3.30 -0.96
N GLY A 49 2.48 2.89 -2.06
CA GLY A 49 2.00 1.53 -2.28
C GLY A 49 1.62 1.29 -3.74
N HIS A 50 1.47 0.01 -4.11
CA HIS A 50 1.21 -0.39 -5.50
C HIS A 50 2.20 0.24 -6.49
N SER A 51 3.49 0.24 -6.15
CA SER A 51 4.53 1.01 -6.81
C SER A 51 5.72 0.12 -7.18
N LEU A 52 6.27 0.37 -8.35
CA LEU A 52 7.52 -0.23 -8.82
C LEU A 52 8.70 0.75 -8.79
N ALA A 53 8.56 1.86 -8.05
CA ALA A 53 9.61 2.86 -7.87
C ALA A 53 10.92 2.24 -7.35
N ASP A 54 12.02 2.86 -7.67
CA ASP A 54 13.28 2.66 -6.96
C ASP A 54 13.30 3.43 -5.62
N SER A 55 14.26 3.12 -4.76
CA SER A 55 14.36 3.76 -3.45
C SER A 55 14.59 5.26 -3.55
N LYS A 56 15.34 5.72 -4.55
CA LYS A 56 15.64 7.15 -4.75
C LYS A 56 14.39 7.96 -5.07
N SER A 57 13.49 7.39 -5.87
CA SER A 57 12.19 8.00 -6.15
C SER A 57 11.35 8.19 -4.88
N CYS A 58 11.42 7.24 -3.94
CA CYS A 58 10.77 7.36 -2.64
C CYS A 58 11.46 8.42 -1.76
N GLU A 59 12.79 8.36 -1.63
CA GLU A 59 13.61 9.25 -0.79
C GLU A 59 13.42 10.72 -1.16
N LYS A 60 13.22 11.01 -2.43
CA LYS A 60 12.95 12.36 -2.95
C LYS A 60 11.81 13.05 -2.19
N TYR A 61 10.78 12.29 -1.78
CA TYR A 61 9.58 12.83 -1.13
C TYR A 61 9.55 12.61 0.38
N MET A 62 10.33 11.69 0.92
CA MET A 62 10.28 11.34 2.36
C MET A 62 10.65 12.51 3.27
N ASN A 63 11.38 13.51 2.74
CA ASN A 63 11.74 14.72 3.46
C ASN A 63 10.63 15.80 3.48
N PHE A 64 9.57 15.66 2.69
CA PHE A 64 8.47 16.65 2.64
C PHE A 64 7.48 16.49 3.79
N GLY A 65 7.45 15.34 4.46
CA GLY A 65 6.50 15.08 5.54
C GLY A 65 6.53 13.62 6.00
N ASN A 66 5.56 13.26 6.83
CA ASN A 66 5.42 11.88 7.31
C ASN A 66 4.84 10.99 6.21
N ILE A 67 5.67 10.58 5.27
CA ILE A 67 5.31 9.57 4.28
C ILE A 67 5.25 8.21 4.97
N SER A 68 4.21 7.44 4.69
CA SER A 68 4.04 6.07 5.16
C SER A 68 4.00 5.07 3.99
N PHE A 69 3.89 3.78 4.31
CA PHE A 69 3.89 2.70 3.32
C PHE A 69 2.66 1.81 3.52
N THR A 70 1.89 1.63 2.45
CA THR A 70 0.67 0.82 2.45
C THR A 70 1.04 -0.65 2.39
N HIS A 71 0.38 -1.50 3.20
CA HIS A 71 0.52 -2.97 3.25
C HIS A 71 1.94 -3.46 2.89
N LEU A 72 2.93 -3.03 3.68
CA LEU A 72 4.36 -3.27 3.49
C LEU A 72 4.66 -4.69 2.95
N TYR A 73 5.61 -4.83 2.05
CA TYR A 73 5.97 -6.02 1.25
C TYR A 73 5.04 -6.31 0.07
N ASN A 74 3.75 -5.93 0.14
CA ASN A 74 2.78 -6.31 -0.89
C ASN A 74 2.69 -5.26 -1.99
N ALA A 75 2.57 -5.72 -3.24
CA ALA A 75 2.42 -4.87 -4.42
C ALA A 75 3.43 -3.70 -4.53
N MET A 76 4.68 -3.94 -4.15
CA MET A 76 5.76 -2.94 -4.22
C MET A 76 7.07 -3.57 -4.68
N SER A 77 7.98 -2.76 -5.22
CA SER A 77 9.35 -3.18 -5.56
C SER A 77 10.12 -3.59 -4.31
N GLY A 78 10.88 -4.69 -4.43
CA GLY A 78 11.46 -5.41 -3.30
C GLY A 78 12.73 -4.79 -2.71
N ASN A 79 13.26 -5.48 -1.70
CA ASN A 79 14.56 -5.16 -1.10
C ASN A 79 15.69 -5.91 -1.82
N ASN A 80 16.15 -5.37 -2.95
CA ASN A 80 17.28 -5.90 -3.68
C ASN A 80 18.54 -5.09 -3.37
N HIS A 81 19.62 -5.74 -3.00
CA HIS A 81 20.88 -5.08 -2.56
C HIS A 81 21.59 -4.24 -3.63
N ARG A 82 21.30 -4.44 -4.92
CA ARG A 82 21.87 -3.66 -6.03
C ARG A 82 20.86 -2.72 -6.68
N ASN A 83 19.58 -3.12 -6.65
CA ASN A 83 18.48 -2.33 -7.22
C ASN A 83 17.40 -2.16 -6.14
N PRO A 84 17.66 -1.32 -5.12
CA PRO A 84 16.73 -1.13 -4.00
C PRO A 84 15.43 -0.48 -4.48
N GLY A 85 14.30 -1.03 -4.03
CA GLY A 85 12.96 -0.55 -4.35
C GLY A 85 12.26 0.16 -3.20
N VAL A 86 10.94 0.28 -3.30
CA VAL A 86 10.07 0.89 -2.29
C VAL A 86 10.26 0.22 -0.92
N LEU A 87 10.32 -1.12 -0.88
CA LEU A 87 10.55 -1.85 0.36
C LEU A 87 11.90 -1.48 1.00
N SER A 88 12.94 -1.29 0.20
CA SER A 88 14.25 -0.86 0.70
C SER A 88 14.18 0.53 1.34
N ALA A 89 13.50 1.49 0.69
CA ALA A 89 13.30 2.83 1.22
C ALA A 89 12.51 2.79 2.54
N ALA A 90 11.45 1.97 2.59
CA ALA A 90 10.64 1.79 3.79
C ALA A 90 11.47 1.26 4.96
N LEU A 91 12.23 0.17 4.76
CA LEU A 91 13.01 -0.47 5.82
C LEU A 91 14.22 0.36 6.27
N ALA A 92 14.81 1.15 5.36
CA ALA A 92 15.98 1.97 5.67
C ALA A 92 15.63 3.29 6.37
N SER A 93 14.52 3.92 6.00
CA SER A 93 14.23 5.30 6.38
C SER A 93 12.75 5.58 6.69
N GLY A 94 11.87 4.57 6.59
CA GLY A 94 10.44 4.73 6.86
C GLY A 94 10.15 4.87 8.35
N ASN A 95 9.31 5.83 8.73
CA ASN A 95 8.86 6.00 10.11
C ASN A 95 7.50 5.34 10.38
N PHE A 96 6.68 5.19 9.35
CA PHE A 96 5.31 4.65 9.43
C PHE A 96 5.09 3.63 8.32
N ALA A 97 4.50 2.49 8.64
CA ALA A 97 4.03 1.54 7.64
C ALA A 97 2.87 0.68 8.16
N GLU A 98 1.99 0.30 7.24
CA GLU A 98 0.96 -0.70 7.45
C GLU A 98 1.51 -2.09 7.14
N ILE A 99 1.05 -3.11 7.86
CA ILE A 99 1.44 -4.49 7.60
C ILE A 99 0.25 -5.44 7.80
N ILE A 100 0.10 -6.42 6.90
CA ILE A 100 -0.91 -7.48 7.02
C ILE A 100 -0.31 -8.65 7.78
N CYS A 101 -0.82 -8.94 8.97
CA CYS A 101 -0.26 -9.95 9.89
C CYS A 101 -1.02 -11.28 9.83
N ASP A 102 -1.50 -11.70 8.67
CA ASP A 102 -2.29 -12.94 8.49
C ASP A 102 -1.42 -14.18 8.20
N MET A 103 -0.11 -14.06 8.20
CA MET A 103 0.88 -15.12 7.88
C MET A 103 0.74 -15.69 6.46
N ASN A 104 -0.09 -15.07 5.62
CA ASN A 104 -0.25 -15.43 4.22
C ASN A 104 0.39 -14.40 3.29
N HIS A 105 0.19 -13.10 3.61
CA HIS A 105 0.76 -11.97 2.86
C HIS A 105 2.21 -11.71 3.26
N VAL A 106 2.53 -11.86 4.54
CA VAL A 106 3.87 -11.59 5.09
C VAL A 106 4.25 -12.69 6.08
N SER A 107 5.45 -13.25 5.95
CA SER A 107 5.96 -14.26 6.88
C SER A 107 6.33 -13.64 8.23
N GLU A 108 6.40 -14.47 9.28
CA GLU A 108 6.79 -14.05 10.61
C GLU A 108 8.16 -13.35 10.62
N GLU A 109 9.15 -13.88 9.91
CA GLU A 109 10.50 -13.30 9.83
C GLU A 109 10.46 -11.89 9.21
N SER A 110 9.66 -11.70 8.15
CA SER A 110 9.50 -10.41 7.49
C SER A 110 8.80 -9.39 8.41
N ILE A 111 7.80 -9.82 9.18
CA ILE A 111 7.15 -8.99 10.20
C ILE A 111 8.16 -8.57 11.27
N LEU A 112 8.99 -9.51 11.75
CA LEU A 112 10.03 -9.22 12.74
C LEU A 112 11.10 -8.25 12.23
N ILE A 113 11.49 -8.37 10.95
CA ILE A 113 12.40 -7.41 10.30
C ILE A 113 11.76 -6.04 10.24
N ALA A 114 10.54 -5.94 9.73
CA ALA A 114 9.82 -4.66 9.65
C ALA A 114 9.69 -3.99 11.02
N LYS A 115 9.34 -4.76 12.06
CA LYS A 115 9.24 -4.26 13.45
C LYS A 115 10.55 -3.71 14.00
N LYS A 116 11.70 -4.25 13.57
CA LYS A 116 13.02 -3.74 13.97
C LYS A 116 13.42 -2.47 13.22
N CYS A 117 12.95 -2.33 11.99
CA CYS A 117 13.33 -1.23 11.10
C CYS A 117 12.40 -0.02 11.21
N ILE A 118 11.10 -0.23 11.42
CA ILE A 118 10.07 0.81 11.34
C ILE A 118 9.48 1.09 12.71
N LEU A 119 9.64 2.33 13.18
CA LEU A 119 9.24 2.75 14.52
C LEU A 119 7.72 2.65 14.74
N ASN A 120 6.93 3.11 13.79
CA ASN A 120 5.47 3.14 13.85
C ASN A 120 4.88 2.15 12.85
N LEU A 121 5.19 0.86 13.04
CA LEU A 121 4.58 -0.23 12.29
C LEU A 121 3.24 -0.58 12.94
N TYR A 122 2.16 -0.63 12.15
CA TYR A 122 0.84 -1.00 12.65
C TYR A 122 0.14 -2.02 11.74
N ALA A 123 -0.61 -2.91 12.37
CA ALA A 123 -1.32 -3.96 11.67
C ALA A 123 -2.59 -3.42 11.00
N ILE A 124 -2.85 -3.92 9.80
CA ILE A 124 -4.09 -3.73 9.07
C ILE A 124 -4.62 -5.09 8.61
N THR A 125 -5.90 -5.16 8.29
CA THR A 125 -6.48 -6.36 7.69
C THR A 125 -6.30 -6.41 6.18
N ASP A 126 -6.45 -5.30 5.50
CA ASP A 126 -6.65 -5.26 4.04
C ASP A 126 -7.78 -6.22 3.60
N SER A 127 -8.84 -6.27 4.43
CA SER A 127 -9.96 -7.20 4.26
C SER A 127 -10.83 -6.83 3.06
N ILE A 128 -11.23 -7.85 2.34
CA ILE A 128 -12.12 -7.72 1.17
C ILE A 128 -13.51 -8.30 1.43
N ALA A 129 -14.43 -8.12 0.50
CA ALA A 129 -15.83 -8.53 0.62
C ALA A 129 -16.03 -10.04 0.90
N ALA A 130 -15.03 -10.89 0.65
CA ALA A 130 -15.07 -12.31 0.95
C ALA A 130 -14.74 -12.66 2.42
N THR A 131 -14.38 -11.66 3.25
CA THR A 131 -14.07 -11.85 4.68
C THR A 131 -15.31 -12.33 5.42
N GLY A 132 -15.16 -13.38 6.23
CA GLY A 132 -16.30 -13.99 6.94
C GLY A 132 -17.23 -14.87 6.08
N MET A 133 -17.05 -14.89 4.76
CA MET A 133 -17.84 -15.70 3.85
C MET A 133 -17.31 -17.14 3.75
N LYS A 134 -18.11 -18.07 3.21
CA LYS A 134 -17.67 -19.43 2.88
C LYS A 134 -16.66 -19.44 1.74
N ASP A 135 -15.96 -20.56 1.55
CA ASP A 135 -15.14 -20.75 0.35
C ASP A 135 -16.01 -20.70 -0.91
N GLY A 136 -15.49 -20.05 -1.98
CA GLY A 136 -16.21 -19.84 -3.24
C GLY A 136 -15.74 -18.61 -4.00
N ASN A 137 -16.44 -18.31 -5.09
CA ASN A 137 -16.12 -17.18 -5.97
C ASN A 137 -16.90 -15.92 -5.57
N TYR A 138 -16.22 -14.79 -5.56
CA TYR A 138 -16.77 -13.49 -5.19
C TYR A 138 -16.31 -12.44 -6.18
N LYS A 139 -17.02 -11.32 -6.21
CA LYS A 139 -16.63 -10.16 -6.98
C LYS A 139 -15.98 -9.12 -6.05
N PHE A 140 -14.80 -8.66 -6.42
CA PHE A 140 -14.09 -7.57 -5.74
C PHE A 140 -13.80 -6.45 -6.75
N ALA A 141 -14.48 -5.32 -6.60
CA ALA A 141 -14.49 -4.26 -7.60
C ALA A 141 -14.83 -4.81 -9.01
N ASN A 142 -13.91 -4.72 -9.95
CA ASN A 142 -14.09 -5.18 -11.33
C ASN A 142 -13.40 -6.52 -11.64
N VAL A 143 -12.94 -7.23 -10.59
CA VAL A 143 -12.27 -8.53 -10.74
C VAL A 143 -13.01 -9.62 -10.00
N GLU A 144 -12.89 -10.83 -10.48
CA GLU A 144 -13.36 -12.02 -9.78
C GLU A 144 -12.23 -12.57 -8.90
N ILE A 145 -12.59 -13.02 -7.70
CA ILE A 145 -11.70 -13.64 -6.73
C ILE A 145 -12.25 -14.99 -6.30
N GLU A 146 -11.36 -15.92 -6.01
CA GLU A 146 -11.67 -17.20 -5.39
C GLU A 146 -11.20 -17.16 -3.93
N LYS A 147 -12.14 -17.36 -2.99
CA LYS A 147 -11.80 -17.62 -1.58
C LYS A 147 -11.65 -19.10 -1.37
N LYS A 148 -10.52 -19.52 -0.82
CA LYS A 148 -10.21 -20.91 -0.50
C LYS A 148 -9.24 -21.01 0.66
N ASN A 149 -9.54 -21.85 1.65
CA ASN A 149 -8.65 -22.11 2.79
C ASN A 149 -8.15 -20.84 3.49
N ASN A 150 -9.06 -19.91 3.83
CA ASN A 150 -8.74 -18.62 4.45
C ASN A 150 -7.78 -17.72 3.66
N LYS A 151 -7.75 -17.86 2.35
CA LYS A 151 -7.03 -16.98 1.41
C LYS A 151 -7.96 -16.55 0.31
N ALA A 152 -7.74 -15.36 -0.24
CA ALA A 152 -8.42 -14.92 -1.45
C ALA A 152 -7.40 -14.71 -2.57
N TYR A 153 -7.70 -15.24 -3.73
CA TYR A 153 -6.85 -15.16 -4.91
C TYR A 153 -7.59 -14.45 -6.04
N LEU A 154 -6.86 -13.72 -6.85
CA LEU A 154 -7.38 -13.28 -8.15
C LEU A 154 -7.71 -14.54 -8.96
N ASN A 155 -8.91 -14.59 -9.52
CA ASN A 155 -9.42 -15.79 -10.23
C ASN A 155 -8.41 -16.28 -11.27
N ASN A 156 -8.20 -17.60 -11.31
CA ASN A 156 -7.25 -18.31 -12.17
C ASN A 156 -5.77 -17.87 -11.98
N THR A 157 -5.40 -17.35 -10.83
CA THR A 157 -4.00 -17.00 -10.50
C THR A 157 -3.63 -17.49 -9.10
N ASN A 158 -2.33 -17.42 -8.77
CA ASN A 158 -1.83 -17.61 -7.41
C ASN A 158 -1.57 -16.27 -6.67
N THR A 159 -2.06 -15.16 -7.22
CA THR A 159 -1.87 -13.83 -6.63
C THR A 159 -2.94 -13.59 -5.57
N LEU A 160 -2.52 -13.26 -4.36
CA LEU A 160 -3.45 -12.84 -3.30
C LEU A 160 -4.14 -11.53 -3.67
N ALA A 161 -5.43 -11.42 -3.33
CA ALA A 161 -6.31 -10.29 -3.66
C ALA A 161 -6.83 -9.59 -2.40
N GLY A 162 -5.93 -9.18 -1.53
CA GLY A 162 -6.27 -8.72 -0.20
C GLY A 162 -6.55 -9.87 0.78
N SER A 163 -6.83 -9.57 2.04
CA SER A 163 -6.98 -10.58 3.07
C SER A 163 -8.44 -10.95 3.35
N VAL A 164 -8.61 -12.04 4.06
CA VAL A 164 -9.90 -12.49 4.60
C VAL A 164 -9.86 -12.58 6.14
N VAL A 165 -8.89 -11.92 6.75
CA VAL A 165 -8.71 -11.89 8.20
C VAL A 165 -9.57 -10.82 8.85
N ASN A 166 -10.07 -11.08 10.05
CA ASN A 166 -10.68 -10.09 10.93
C ASN A 166 -9.68 -9.69 12.03
N MET A 167 -9.72 -8.42 12.43
CA MET A 167 -9.09 -7.96 13.67
C MET A 167 -10.05 -8.13 14.84
#